data_0ac20eb881c5d35f1076abd19788a98d
#
_entry.id   0ac20eb881c5d35f1076abd19788a98d
#
_cell.length_a   1.000
_cell.length_b   1.000
_cell.length_c   1.000
_cell.angle_alpha   90.00
_cell.angle_beta   90.00
_cell.angle_gamma   90.00
#
_symmetry.space_group_name_H-M   'P 1'
#
loop_
_entity.id
_entity.type
_entity.pdbx_description
1 polymer ?
#
loop_
_entity_poly.entity_id
_entity_poly.type
_entity_poly.pdbx_seq_one_letter_code
_entity_poly.pdbx_strand_id
1 'polypeptide(L)'
;MGVVIILYLLDRNVQTVKWNGQPLHEATKAEVEEVTNVSYALKVDYPITDTEIYKKFQEDMLIIAPTPITGRQLFRIKEISEQDDTVSLTCQHITEDIFKRSVRPIKVSNSTCQIALNAMILAVKTPLGKFSFTSNIMDNRTFNTTEDETLYKILMDGKHSIVGAWEGEMIRDNFLIDIPKSRGIDRGVVITTHQNLKQYERNKSSSSIITRLHLKSTFKPEGAEEDTVLKVTVDSPLIGNYPYINEAEYENNDLTTEEELRKWGEAKFKNGDIDKSTDQIKVEAYELDGQTVHLGDTVTIMSLKHDVMLKKKAVGYVYDALSEEYISLTFDDKAGHGGGMSGSNGISDVASEILDTVQKTQEDDEYYKKLKVLVDNANRAFEDKAGALEKEITDGIEQAKAQAEVVKEEISAQVTEKINAANQKNKNEIVEEFKAQYNGIEVKMEGLQATTDKLKISDADIQKLINDF
;
A
#
# COMPACT_ATOMS: atom_id res chain seq x y z
N MET A 1 -31.85 7.57 -11.25
CA MET A 1 -31.92 7.94 -9.83
C MET A 1 -30.52 7.72 -9.30
N GLY A 2 -29.79 8.80 -9.01
CA GLY A 2 -28.47 8.69 -8.37
C GLY A 2 -28.65 8.08 -6.97
N VAL A 3 -27.76 7.17 -6.60
CA VAL A 3 -27.68 6.65 -5.24
C VAL A 3 -27.29 7.83 -4.36
N VAL A 4 -28.19 8.28 -3.50
CA VAL A 4 -27.88 9.31 -2.51
C VAL A 4 -26.95 8.66 -1.49
N ILE A 5 -25.71 9.08 -1.49
CA ILE A 5 -24.71 8.59 -0.55
C ILE A 5 -24.93 9.31 0.77
N ILE A 6 -25.03 8.56 1.83
CA ILE A 6 -25.40 9.06 3.13
C ILE A 6 -24.28 8.72 4.11
N LEU A 7 -23.78 9.74 4.80
CA LEU A 7 -22.98 9.58 6.00
C LEU A 7 -23.87 9.11 7.15
N TYR A 8 -23.33 8.41 8.11
CA TYR A 8 -24.05 7.99 9.31
C TYR A 8 -23.29 8.38 10.57
N LEU A 9 -24.01 9.01 11.49
CA LEU A 9 -23.52 9.28 12.84
C LEU A 9 -23.77 8.04 13.72
N LEU A 10 -22.74 7.62 14.44
CA LEU A 10 -22.76 6.47 15.33
C LEU A 10 -22.39 6.86 16.76
N ASP A 11 -22.81 6.05 17.71
CA ASP A 11 -22.40 6.18 19.11
C ASP A 11 -20.87 6.03 19.26
N ARG A 12 -20.31 6.71 20.26
CA ARG A 12 -18.87 6.73 20.60
C ARG A 12 -18.27 5.35 20.86
N ASN A 13 -19.07 4.39 21.33
CA ASN A 13 -18.64 3.05 21.74
C ASN A 13 -18.78 1.99 20.65
N VAL A 14 -19.17 2.37 19.43
CA VAL A 14 -19.30 1.44 18.32
C VAL A 14 -17.92 0.87 17.95
N GLN A 15 -17.83 -0.46 17.95
CA GLN A 15 -16.61 -1.21 17.64
C GLN A 15 -16.74 -2.07 16.35
N THR A 16 -17.75 -1.83 15.55
CA THR A 16 -17.97 -2.53 14.28
C THR A 16 -18.54 -1.55 13.28
N VAL A 17 -18.19 -1.72 12.02
CA VAL A 17 -18.82 -0.96 10.93
C VAL A 17 -20.26 -1.40 10.82
N LYS A 18 -21.18 -0.63 11.40
CA LYS A 18 -22.63 -0.87 11.34
C LYS A 18 -23.27 0.19 10.44
N TRP A 19 -24.28 -0.25 9.69
CA TRP A 19 -25.04 0.58 8.77
C TRP A 19 -26.23 1.32 9.45
N ASN A 20 -26.45 1.09 10.74
CA ASN A 20 -27.66 1.49 11.47
C ASN A 20 -27.46 2.73 12.33
N GLY A 21 -26.70 3.70 11.84
CA GLY A 21 -26.51 4.99 12.51
C GLY A 21 -27.62 6.00 12.17
N GLN A 22 -27.54 7.18 12.73
CA GLN A 22 -28.34 8.33 12.35
C GLN A 22 -27.87 8.81 10.98
N PRO A 23 -28.69 8.79 9.93
CA PRO A 23 -28.30 9.28 8.61
C PRO A 23 -28.13 10.81 8.64
N LEU A 24 -27.09 11.29 7.98
CA LEU A 24 -26.75 12.71 7.85
C LEU A 24 -27.11 13.20 6.43
N HIS A 25 -28.39 13.24 6.10
CA HIS A 25 -28.87 13.55 4.75
C HIS A 25 -28.63 15.00 4.32
N GLU A 26 -28.48 15.92 5.27
CA GLU A 26 -28.38 17.35 5.00
C GLU A 26 -26.94 17.83 5.01
N ALA A 27 -25.96 16.93 5.14
CA ALA A 27 -24.55 17.29 5.05
C ALA A 27 -24.28 17.99 3.70
N THR A 28 -23.74 19.20 3.77
CA THR A 28 -23.45 20.02 2.59
C THR A 28 -22.02 19.82 2.10
N LYS A 29 -21.15 19.29 2.97
CA LYS A 29 -19.75 19.01 2.68
C LYS A 29 -19.32 17.75 3.44
N ALA A 30 -18.54 16.88 2.80
CA ALA A 30 -17.90 15.74 3.44
C ALA A 30 -16.59 15.42 2.73
N GLU A 31 -15.51 16.05 3.16
CA GLU A 31 -14.20 15.88 2.56
C GLU A 31 -13.35 14.89 3.36
N VAL A 32 -13.03 13.77 2.74
CA VAL A 32 -12.05 12.80 3.25
C VAL A 32 -10.68 13.17 2.70
N GLU A 33 -9.72 13.32 3.60
CA GLU A 33 -8.35 13.67 3.28
C GLU A 33 -7.39 12.59 3.81
N GLU A 34 -6.64 11.94 2.93
CA GLU A 34 -5.63 10.97 3.32
C GLU A 34 -4.28 11.31 2.68
N VAL A 35 -3.24 11.34 3.51
CA VAL A 35 -1.84 11.41 3.07
C VAL A 35 -1.10 10.20 3.62
N THR A 36 -0.48 9.44 2.74
CA THR A 36 0.23 8.21 3.06
C THR A 36 1.26 8.45 4.15
N ASN A 37 1.23 7.64 5.21
CA ASN A 37 2.11 7.71 6.39
C ASN A 37 2.02 9.02 7.19
N VAL A 38 1.03 9.88 6.94
CA VAL A 38 0.89 11.17 7.64
C VAL A 38 -0.45 11.32 8.32
N SER A 39 -1.53 11.45 7.57
CA SER A 39 -2.85 11.78 8.12
C SER A 39 -3.98 11.04 7.44
N TYR A 40 -5.09 10.91 8.14
CA TYR A 40 -6.34 10.42 7.59
C TYR A 40 -7.49 11.06 8.37
N ALA A 41 -8.22 11.96 7.75
CA ALA A 41 -9.21 12.80 8.39
C ALA A 41 -10.47 12.97 7.52
N LEU A 42 -11.55 13.39 8.16
CA LEU A 42 -12.81 13.75 7.52
C LEU A 42 -13.27 15.11 8.07
N LYS A 43 -13.66 16.01 7.17
CA LYS A 43 -14.32 17.28 7.48
C LYS A 43 -15.74 17.22 6.99
N VAL A 44 -16.71 17.55 7.84
CA VAL A 44 -18.14 17.57 7.50
C VAL A 44 -18.72 18.92 7.87
N ASP A 45 -19.45 19.55 6.93
CA ASP A 45 -20.30 20.70 7.21
C ASP A 45 -21.76 20.27 7.18
N TYR A 46 -22.47 20.59 8.23
CA TYR A 46 -23.87 20.27 8.42
C TYR A 46 -24.69 21.50 8.74
N PRO A 47 -25.79 21.77 7.98
CA PRO A 47 -26.59 22.96 8.19
C PRO A 47 -27.39 22.91 9.50
N ILE A 48 -27.60 24.07 10.10
CA ILE A 48 -28.52 24.25 11.23
C ILE A 48 -29.94 24.36 10.66
N THR A 49 -30.71 23.28 10.81
CA THR A 49 -32.05 23.16 10.23
C THR A 49 -33.08 22.74 11.29
N ASP A 50 -34.35 22.77 10.93
CA ASP A 50 -35.49 22.38 11.77
C ASP A 50 -35.48 20.87 12.13
N THR A 51 -34.67 20.05 11.43
CA THR A 51 -34.51 18.63 11.76
C THR A 51 -33.75 18.40 13.05
N GLU A 52 -33.04 19.42 13.55
CA GLU A 52 -32.28 19.40 14.79
C GLU A 52 -31.26 18.26 14.91
N ILE A 53 -30.85 17.62 13.79
CA ILE A 53 -29.89 16.51 13.78
C ILE A 53 -28.52 17.02 14.28
N TYR A 54 -28.15 18.27 13.96
CA TYR A 54 -26.91 18.89 14.42
C TYR A 54 -26.76 18.89 15.95
N LYS A 55 -27.87 18.95 16.71
CA LYS A 55 -27.85 18.89 18.19
C LYS A 55 -27.43 17.53 18.75
N LYS A 56 -27.39 16.48 17.91
CA LYS A 56 -26.93 15.14 18.30
C LYS A 56 -25.43 14.99 18.25
N PHE A 57 -24.71 15.89 17.59
CA PHE A 57 -23.27 15.80 17.50
C PHE A 57 -22.62 16.01 18.87
N GLN A 58 -21.74 15.10 19.21
CA GLN A 58 -20.91 15.17 20.40
C GLN A 58 -19.50 14.72 20.08
N GLU A 59 -18.54 15.25 20.82
CA GLU A 59 -17.16 14.79 20.70
C GLU A 59 -17.09 13.29 20.95
N ASP A 60 -16.15 12.65 20.30
CA ASP A 60 -15.90 11.21 20.33
C ASP A 60 -16.99 10.31 19.72
N MET A 61 -18.08 10.84 19.23
CA MET A 61 -18.97 10.07 18.34
C MET A 61 -18.27 9.74 17.02
N LEU A 62 -18.80 8.77 16.30
CA LEU A 62 -18.22 8.28 15.05
C LEU A 62 -19.08 8.67 13.84
N ILE A 63 -18.42 8.99 12.74
CA ILE A 63 -19.04 9.15 11.43
C ILE A 63 -18.52 8.05 10.53
N ILE A 64 -19.41 7.35 9.83
CA ILE A 64 -19.06 6.48 8.70
C ILE A 64 -19.12 7.31 7.42
N ALA A 65 -18.03 7.33 6.67
CA ALA A 65 -17.94 7.96 5.36
C ALA A 65 -17.34 7.00 4.32
N PRO A 66 -17.79 7.04 3.06
CA PRO A 66 -17.17 6.30 1.97
C PRO A 66 -15.80 6.89 1.65
N THR A 67 -14.90 6.04 1.20
CA THR A 67 -13.55 6.39 0.77
C THR A 67 -13.20 5.66 -0.52
N PRO A 68 -12.28 6.17 -1.33
CA PRO A 68 -12.11 5.67 -2.70
C PRO A 68 -11.58 4.24 -2.82
N ILE A 69 -10.91 3.71 -1.81
CA ILE A 69 -10.20 2.42 -1.91
C ILE A 69 -10.68 1.41 -0.89
N THR A 70 -10.70 1.80 0.38
CA THR A 70 -11.00 0.92 1.50
C THR A 70 -12.50 0.88 1.84
N GLY A 71 -13.32 1.50 0.98
CA GLY A 71 -14.77 1.55 1.17
C GLY A 71 -15.15 2.46 2.34
N ARG A 72 -16.11 2.04 3.17
CA ARG A 72 -16.58 2.87 4.27
C ARG A 72 -15.68 2.78 5.49
N GLN A 73 -15.23 3.95 5.96
CA GLN A 73 -14.32 4.11 7.07
C GLN A 73 -14.96 4.83 8.24
N LEU A 74 -14.50 4.52 9.44
CA LEU A 74 -14.92 5.14 10.68
C LEU A 74 -14.02 6.32 11.03
N PHE A 75 -14.65 7.47 11.25
CA PHE A 75 -13.97 8.70 11.68
C PHE A 75 -14.55 9.18 12.99
N ARG A 76 -13.70 9.49 13.96
CA ARG A 76 -14.07 9.99 15.28
C ARG A 76 -14.11 11.52 15.28
N ILE A 77 -15.23 12.10 15.70
CA ILE A 77 -15.38 13.55 15.88
C ILE A 77 -14.43 14.02 16.98
N LYS A 78 -13.54 14.92 16.65
CA LYS A 78 -12.59 15.52 17.61
C LYS A 78 -12.88 16.97 17.90
N GLU A 79 -13.45 17.67 16.95
CA GLU A 79 -13.77 19.09 17.09
C GLU A 79 -15.14 19.37 16.46
N ILE A 80 -15.93 20.19 17.12
CA ILE A 80 -17.23 20.69 16.69
C ILE A 80 -17.17 22.19 16.76
N SER A 81 -17.33 22.85 15.62
CA SER A 81 -17.38 24.31 15.51
C SER A 81 -18.75 24.73 15.00
N GLU A 82 -19.45 25.53 15.78
CA GLU A 82 -20.75 26.09 15.39
C GLU A 82 -20.59 27.52 14.86
N GLN A 83 -21.22 27.78 13.75
CA GLN A 83 -21.38 29.09 13.14
C GLN A 83 -22.87 29.41 13.00
N ASP A 84 -23.23 30.60 12.50
CA ASP A 84 -24.63 31.03 12.46
C ASP A 84 -25.57 30.03 11.76
N ASP A 85 -25.14 29.44 10.65
CA ASP A 85 -26.00 28.56 9.84
C ASP A 85 -25.42 27.15 9.66
N THR A 86 -24.24 26.85 10.21
CA THR A 86 -23.51 25.61 9.93
C THR A 86 -22.76 25.11 11.15
N VAL A 87 -22.78 23.79 11.33
CA VAL A 87 -21.91 23.07 12.26
C VAL A 87 -20.83 22.36 11.46
N SER A 88 -19.58 22.69 11.71
CA SER A 88 -18.41 22.06 11.09
C SER A 88 -17.80 21.02 12.03
N LEU A 89 -17.60 19.80 11.55
CA LEU A 89 -17.04 18.69 12.28
C LEU A 89 -15.65 18.35 11.72
N THR A 90 -14.65 18.31 12.60
CA THR A 90 -13.32 17.78 12.28
C THR A 90 -13.17 16.39 12.90
N CYS A 91 -12.96 15.40 12.06
CA CYS A 91 -12.91 14.01 12.47
C CYS A 91 -11.59 13.36 12.06
N GLN A 92 -11.09 12.49 12.92
CA GLN A 92 -9.88 11.70 12.67
C GLN A 92 -10.25 10.24 12.46
N HIS A 93 -9.51 9.56 11.60
CA HIS A 93 -9.73 8.13 11.36
C HIS A 93 -9.62 7.33 12.67
N ILE A 94 -10.42 6.27 12.81
CA ILE A 94 -10.53 5.48 14.05
C ILE A 94 -9.18 4.94 14.56
N THR A 95 -8.19 4.76 13.70
CA THR A 95 -6.83 4.32 14.08
C THR A 95 -6.11 5.30 15.02
N GLU A 96 -6.50 6.58 15.01
CA GLU A 96 -5.94 7.58 15.94
C GLU A 96 -6.25 7.27 17.41
N ASP A 97 -7.29 6.48 17.69
CA ASP A 97 -7.68 6.09 19.05
C ASP A 97 -6.59 5.30 19.80
N ILE A 98 -5.67 4.68 19.07
CA ILE A 98 -4.59 3.89 19.68
C ILE A 98 -3.22 4.56 19.60
N PHE A 99 -3.03 5.59 18.81
CA PHE A 99 -1.71 6.19 18.58
C PHE A 99 -1.07 6.83 19.81
N LYS A 100 -1.86 7.29 20.76
CA LYS A 100 -1.37 7.85 22.05
C LYS A 100 -1.08 6.80 23.12
N ARG A 101 -1.25 5.50 22.84
CA ARG A 101 -0.95 4.44 23.80
C ARG A 101 0.55 4.31 24.03
N SER A 102 0.92 4.09 25.28
CA SER A 102 2.32 3.89 25.67
C SER A 102 2.77 2.46 25.34
N VAL A 103 3.95 2.35 24.79
CA VAL A 103 4.63 1.10 24.41
C VAL A 103 5.95 1.04 25.17
N ARG A 104 6.26 -0.10 25.78
CA ARG A 104 7.56 -0.35 26.43
C ARG A 104 8.67 -0.42 25.37
N PRO A 105 9.93 -0.26 25.78
CA PRO A 105 11.06 -0.45 24.87
C PRO A 105 10.97 -1.80 24.14
N ILE A 106 11.23 -1.76 22.85
CA ILE A 106 11.28 -2.95 22.00
C ILE A 106 12.66 -3.08 21.36
N LYS A 107 13.09 -4.31 21.12
CA LYS A 107 14.33 -4.61 20.43
C LYS A 107 14.06 -5.72 19.40
N VAL A 108 14.27 -5.40 18.13
CA VAL A 108 14.11 -6.31 17.01
C VAL A 108 15.35 -6.21 16.14
N SER A 109 16.04 -7.32 15.92
CA SER A 109 17.29 -7.36 15.14
C SER A 109 17.16 -8.33 13.99
N ASN A 110 17.58 -7.91 12.80
CA ASN A 110 17.61 -8.74 11.58
C ASN A 110 16.27 -9.47 11.34
N SER A 111 15.16 -8.75 11.38
CA SER A 111 13.81 -9.32 11.35
C SER A 111 12.92 -8.61 10.32
N THR A 112 11.84 -9.28 9.93
CA THR A 112 10.84 -8.71 9.02
C THR A 112 9.98 -7.65 9.72
N CYS A 113 9.30 -6.82 8.92
CA CYS A 113 8.37 -5.80 9.44
C CYS A 113 7.27 -6.41 10.31
N GLN A 114 6.71 -7.56 9.93
CA GLN A 114 5.69 -8.25 10.71
C GLN A 114 6.18 -8.64 12.11
N ILE A 115 7.43 -9.05 12.24
CA ILE A 115 8.01 -9.38 13.55
C ILE A 115 8.14 -8.13 14.42
N ALA A 116 8.53 -6.99 13.83
CA ALA A 116 8.59 -5.73 14.56
C ALA A 116 7.21 -5.25 15.02
N LEU A 117 6.19 -5.38 14.16
CA LEU A 117 4.79 -5.08 14.52
C LEU A 117 4.31 -5.96 15.68
N ASN A 118 4.62 -7.26 15.64
CA ASN A 118 4.27 -8.18 16.72
C ASN A 118 4.97 -7.82 18.04
N ALA A 119 6.25 -7.44 17.98
CA ALA A 119 7.00 -6.99 19.15
C ALA A 119 6.38 -5.70 19.74
N MET A 120 5.99 -4.75 18.90
CA MET A 120 5.28 -3.54 19.30
C MET A 120 3.95 -3.87 20.01
N ILE A 121 3.12 -4.74 19.41
CA ILE A 121 1.82 -5.15 19.98
C ILE A 121 2.00 -5.77 21.37
N LEU A 122 2.99 -6.63 21.55
CA LEU A 122 3.29 -7.26 22.84
C LEU A 122 3.81 -6.28 23.89
N ALA A 123 4.46 -5.20 23.45
CA ALA A 123 5.02 -4.20 24.33
C ALA A 123 4.02 -3.09 24.73
N VAL A 124 2.88 -2.98 24.07
CA VAL A 124 1.84 -1.99 24.41
C VAL A 124 1.35 -2.22 25.85
N LYS A 125 1.28 -1.14 26.64
CA LYS A 125 0.85 -1.22 28.06
C LYS A 125 -0.65 -1.47 28.22
N THR A 126 -1.47 -0.93 27.30
CA THR A 126 -2.93 -1.08 27.31
C THR A 126 -3.37 -1.84 26.05
N PRO A 127 -4.09 -2.95 26.16
CA PRO A 127 -4.48 -3.78 25.03
C PRO A 127 -5.10 -2.98 23.87
N LEU A 128 -4.75 -3.32 22.63
CA LEU A 128 -5.20 -2.61 21.45
C LEU A 128 -6.64 -2.95 21.03
N GLY A 129 -7.29 -3.91 21.72
CA GLY A 129 -8.65 -4.30 21.41
C GLY A 129 -8.78 -4.99 20.07
N LYS A 130 -9.57 -4.42 19.17
CA LYS A 130 -9.83 -4.99 17.83
C LYS A 130 -8.80 -4.61 16.77
N PHE A 131 -7.90 -3.71 17.09
CA PHE A 131 -6.89 -3.29 16.12
C PHE A 131 -5.91 -4.41 15.82
N SER A 132 -5.65 -4.61 14.55
CA SER A 132 -4.72 -5.59 14.03
C SER A 132 -3.70 -4.94 13.09
N PHE A 133 -2.54 -5.56 12.98
CA PHE A 133 -1.42 -5.04 12.20
C PHE A 133 -0.87 -6.15 11.31
N THR A 134 -0.69 -5.84 10.03
CA THR A 134 -0.14 -6.76 9.05
C THR A 134 0.95 -6.09 8.22
N SER A 135 1.88 -6.90 7.69
CA SER A 135 2.88 -6.45 6.72
C SER A 135 3.36 -7.62 5.88
N ASN A 136 3.56 -7.37 4.60
CA ASN A 136 4.16 -8.32 3.66
C ASN A 136 5.64 -8.03 3.36
N ILE A 137 6.27 -7.09 4.07
CA ILE A 137 7.67 -6.71 3.84
C ILE A 137 8.58 -7.79 4.44
N MET A 138 9.33 -8.45 3.56
CA MET A 138 10.25 -9.53 3.91
C MET A 138 11.68 -9.06 4.16
N ASP A 139 11.97 -7.78 3.91
CA ASP A 139 13.28 -7.19 4.17
C ASP A 139 13.62 -7.30 5.67
N ASN A 140 14.81 -7.82 5.97
CA ASN A 140 15.28 -7.88 7.34
C ASN A 140 15.92 -6.54 7.75
N ARG A 141 15.41 -5.96 8.82
CA ARG A 141 15.89 -4.70 9.41
C ARG A 141 16.03 -4.82 10.91
N THR A 142 16.71 -3.86 11.51
CA THR A 142 16.84 -3.72 12.96
C THR A 142 16.10 -2.47 13.39
N PHE A 143 15.35 -2.58 14.49
CA PHE A 143 14.65 -1.47 15.12
C PHE A 143 14.64 -1.66 16.64
N ASN A 144 15.00 -0.63 17.38
CA ASN A 144 15.03 -0.65 18.83
C ASN A 144 14.59 0.70 19.40
N THR A 145 13.97 0.65 20.55
CA THR A 145 13.71 1.84 21.38
C THR A 145 14.24 1.60 22.78
N THR A 146 14.69 2.63 23.45
CA THR A 146 15.31 2.55 24.78
C THR A 146 14.40 3.04 25.89
N GLU A 147 13.34 3.78 25.55
CA GLU A 147 12.40 4.40 26.48
C GLU A 147 10.96 4.04 26.10
N ASP A 148 10.06 4.32 27.05
CA ASP A 148 8.62 4.24 26.80
C ASP A 148 8.21 5.34 25.81
N GLU A 149 7.63 4.94 24.69
CA GLU A 149 7.20 5.87 23.65
C GLU A 149 5.72 5.67 23.30
N THR A 150 5.13 6.63 22.56
CA THR A 150 3.77 6.44 22.04
C THR A 150 3.78 5.46 20.88
N LEU A 151 2.67 4.75 20.69
CA LEU A 151 2.50 3.85 19.53
C LEU A 151 2.70 4.62 18.22
N TYR A 152 2.23 5.87 18.14
CA TYR A 152 2.47 6.75 16.99
C TYR A 152 3.97 6.87 16.68
N LYS A 153 4.78 7.21 17.69
CA LYS A 153 6.21 7.43 17.51
C LYS A 153 6.93 6.17 17.03
N ILE A 154 6.62 5.04 17.64
CA ILE A 154 7.21 3.75 17.26
C ILE A 154 6.75 3.31 15.86
N LEU A 155 5.48 3.52 15.53
CA LEU A 155 4.90 3.03 14.28
C LEU A 155 5.29 3.89 13.09
N MET A 156 5.18 5.23 13.17
CA MET A 156 5.20 6.10 12.01
C MET A 156 5.89 7.46 12.16
N ASP A 157 6.44 7.82 13.33
CA ASP A 157 7.06 9.13 13.51
C ASP A 157 8.48 9.19 12.95
N GLY A 158 8.56 9.60 11.68
CA GLY A 158 9.82 9.83 10.99
C GLY A 158 10.60 8.56 10.64
N LYS A 159 11.90 8.73 10.44
CA LYS A 159 12.78 7.65 10.00
C LYS A 159 13.05 6.60 11.07
N HIS A 160 13.00 7.00 12.34
CA HIS A 160 13.16 6.08 13.47
C HIS A 160 11.79 5.59 13.94
N SER A 161 11.12 4.90 13.03
CA SER A 161 9.84 4.22 13.26
C SER A 161 9.81 2.92 12.46
N ILE A 162 8.84 2.06 12.75
CA ILE A 162 8.70 0.80 12.00
C ILE A 162 8.43 1.09 10.52
N VAL A 163 7.50 2.00 10.21
CA VAL A 163 7.23 2.40 8.82
C VAL A 163 8.48 2.98 8.15
N GLY A 164 9.21 3.84 8.85
CA GLY A 164 10.44 4.44 8.34
C GLY A 164 11.59 3.44 8.16
N ALA A 165 11.77 2.52 9.10
CA ALA A 165 12.84 1.52 9.05
C ALA A 165 12.66 0.51 7.92
N TRP A 166 11.43 0.05 7.67
CA TRP A 166 11.11 -0.90 6.58
C TRP A 166 10.68 -0.21 5.29
N GLU A 167 10.61 1.13 5.27
CA GLU A 167 10.20 1.93 4.11
C GLU A 167 8.84 1.46 3.55
N GLY A 168 7.90 1.21 4.47
CA GLY A 168 6.55 0.74 4.15
C GLY A 168 5.58 1.88 3.87
N GLU A 169 4.46 1.55 3.23
CA GLU A 169 3.36 2.48 2.98
C GLU A 169 2.12 2.01 3.73
N MET A 170 1.72 2.74 4.76
CA MET A 170 0.63 2.35 5.63
C MET A 170 -0.73 2.49 4.96
N ILE A 171 -1.53 1.45 5.06
CA ILE A 171 -2.96 1.43 4.72
C ILE A 171 -3.75 1.32 6.01
N ARG A 172 -4.76 2.17 6.17
CA ARG A 172 -5.67 2.15 7.31
C ARG A 172 -7.05 1.73 6.82
N ASP A 173 -7.54 0.60 7.32
CA ASP A 173 -8.88 0.09 7.02
C ASP A 173 -9.60 -0.22 8.31
N ASN A 174 -10.36 0.76 8.80
CA ASN A 174 -11.05 0.72 10.07
C ASN A 174 -10.11 0.27 11.21
N PHE A 175 -10.20 -0.97 11.67
CA PHE A 175 -9.37 -1.52 12.76
C PHE A 175 -8.13 -2.27 12.28
N LEU A 176 -7.91 -2.35 10.96
CA LEU A 176 -6.72 -2.94 10.37
C LEU A 176 -5.73 -1.86 9.96
N ILE A 177 -4.49 -2.03 10.34
CA ILE A 177 -3.34 -1.28 9.84
C ILE A 177 -2.45 -2.25 9.10
N ASP A 178 -2.37 -2.09 7.77
CA ASP A 178 -1.51 -2.89 6.91
C ASP A 178 -0.34 -2.06 6.41
N ILE A 179 0.86 -2.64 6.41
CA ILE A 179 2.09 -1.96 5.99
C ILE A 179 2.74 -2.76 4.86
N PRO A 180 2.25 -2.64 3.62
CA PRO A 180 2.93 -3.18 2.46
C PRO A 180 4.17 -2.36 2.09
N LYS A 181 5.04 -2.94 1.25
CA LYS A 181 6.19 -2.22 0.67
C LYS A 181 5.74 -1.09 -0.27
N SER A 182 4.63 -1.28 -0.96
CA SER A 182 3.97 -0.26 -1.78
C SER A 182 2.46 -0.50 -1.81
N ARG A 183 1.69 0.58 -1.71
CA ARG A 183 0.20 0.54 -1.79
C ARG A 183 -0.32 0.41 -3.21
N GLY A 184 0.43 0.90 -4.18
CA GLY A 184 -0.03 1.03 -5.57
C GLY A 184 0.95 0.47 -6.57
N ILE A 185 0.56 0.58 -7.83
CA ILE A 185 1.30 0.12 -9.01
C ILE A 185 1.32 1.20 -10.08
N ASP A 186 2.18 1.04 -11.08
CA ASP A 186 2.11 1.85 -12.31
C ASP A 186 1.03 1.26 -13.24
N ARG A 187 -0.07 2.00 -13.39
CA ARG A 187 -1.21 1.61 -14.25
C ARG A 187 -1.13 2.23 -15.64
N GLY A 188 -0.06 2.99 -15.94
CA GLY A 188 0.08 3.71 -17.19
C GLY A 188 -0.87 4.90 -17.33
N VAL A 189 -1.46 5.39 -16.24
CA VAL A 189 -2.35 6.55 -16.27
C VAL A 189 -1.55 7.81 -16.60
N VAL A 190 -2.06 8.62 -17.53
CA VAL A 190 -1.50 9.90 -17.91
C VAL A 190 -2.48 11.02 -17.56
N ILE A 191 -2.03 11.97 -16.75
CA ILE A 191 -2.77 13.19 -16.42
C ILE A 191 -2.21 14.33 -17.26
N THR A 192 -3.03 14.92 -18.13
CA THR A 192 -2.59 15.96 -19.07
C THR A 192 -3.49 17.20 -19.08
N THR A 193 -2.90 18.37 -19.31
CA THR A 193 -3.57 19.67 -19.30
C THR A 193 -4.71 19.82 -20.32
N HIS A 194 -4.80 18.95 -21.33
CA HIS A 194 -5.82 19.05 -22.37
C HIS A 194 -7.00 18.09 -22.22
N GLN A 195 -6.92 17.12 -21.31
CA GLN A 195 -7.97 16.12 -21.14
C GLN A 195 -8.58 16.12 -19.75
N ASN A 196 -7.77 15.96 -18.72
CA ASN A 196 -8.25 15.68 -17.38
C ASN A 196 -7.62 16.53 -16.26
N LEU A 197 -6.68 17.41 -16.59
CA LEU A 197 -6.04 18.32 -15.63
C LEU A 197 -6.82 19.63 -15.53
N LYS A 198 -7.47 19.89 -14.40
CA LYS A 198 -8.21 21.11 -14.13
C LYS A 198 -7.30 22.21 -13.58
N GLN A 199 -6.52 21.87 -12.58
CA GLN A 199 -5.58 22.77 -11.93
C GLN A 199 -4.28 22.05 -11.66
N TYR A 200 -3.16 22.76 -11.86
CA TYR A 200 -1.82 22.26 -11.64
C TYR A 200 -1.07 23.22 -10.72
N GLU A 201 -0.55 22.68 -9.64
CA GLU A 201 0.31 23.39 -8.71
C GLU A 201 1.56 22.53 -8.49
N ARG A 202 2.74 23.13 -8.56
CA ARG A 202 4.01 22.44 -8.31
C ARG A 202 4.84 23.20 -7.30
N ASN A 203 5.17 22.53 -6.21
CA ASN A 203 5.97 23.08 -5.12
C ASN A 203 7.33 22.38 -5.08
N LYS A 204 8.39 23.16 -5.32
CA LYS A 204 9.77 22.72 -5.13
C LYS A 204 10.35 23.39 -3.92
N SER A 205 10.94 22.63 -3.01
CA SER A 205 11.60 23.18 -1.83
C SER A 205 12.98 22.55 -1.62
N SER A 206 13.95 23.38 -1.35
CA SER A 206 15.30 22.99 -0.95
C SER A 206 15.55 23.15 0.56
N SER A 207 14.51 23.55 1.32
CA SER A 207 14.65 23.87 2.76
C SER A 207 15.07 22.67 3.63
N SER A 208 14.73 21.46 3.22
CA SER A 208 15.02 20.22 3.95
C SER A 208 16.26 19.47 3.45
N ILE A 209 17.02 20.05 2.52
CA ILE A 209 18.21 19.41 1.97
C ILE A 209 19.28 19.31 3.06
N ILE A 210 19.84 18.11 3.22
CA ILE A 210 20.99 17.82 4.06
C ILE A 210 22.12 17.41 3.15
N THR A 211 23.27 18.12 3.24
CA THR A 211 24.42 17.87 2.38
C THR A 211 25.59 17.19 3.13
N ARG A 212 25.58 17.22 4.47
CA ARG A 212 26.58 16.57 5.31
C ARG A 212 25.93 15.87 6.50
N LEU A 213 26.37 14.67 6.80
CA LEU A 213 25.96 13.91 7.97
C LEU A 213 27.11 13.76 8.95
N HIS A 214 26.85 14.09 10.22
CA HIS A 214 27.68 13.72 11.35
C HIS A 214 27.06 12.48 12.01
N LEU A 215 27.71 11.35 11.84
CA LEU A 215 27.24 10.06 12.30
C LEU A 215 27.93 9.69 13.60
N LYS A 216 27.16 9.20 14.56
CA LYS A 216 27.66 8.76 15.86
C LYS A 216 27.17 7.34 16.15
N SER A 217 28.01 6.55 16.77
CA SER A 217 27.65 5.28 17.39
C SER A 217 28.27 5.20 18.77
N THR A 218 27.47 4.84 19.78
CA THR A 218 27.93 4.62 21.15
C THR A 218 27.55 3.18 21.52
N PHE A 219 28.54 2.35 21.78
CA PHE A 219 28.31 0.95 22.14
C PHE A 219 29.36 0.49 23.16
N LYS A 220 29.02 -0.55 23.92
CA LYS A 220 29.90 -1.18 24.87
C LYS A 220 30.45 -2.49 24.33
N PRO A 221 31.72 -2.60 23.96
CA PRO A 221 32.33 -3.85 23.54
C PRO A 221 32.28 -4.90 24.64
N GLU A 222 32.19 -6.18 24.27
CA GLU A 222 32.15 -7.27 25.22
C GLU A 222 33.46 -7.29 26.04
N GLY A 223 33.34 -7.21 27.38
CA GLY A 223 34.45 -7.18 28.30
C GLY A 223 35.10 -5.80 28.54
N ALA A 224 34.59 -4.73 27.95
CA ALA A 224 35.06 -3.36 28.22
C ALA A 224 34.35 -2.77 29.44
N GLU A 225 35.04 -1.91 30.19
CA GLU A 225 34.43 -1.16 31.31
C GLU A 225 33.77 0.13 30.85
N GLU A 226 34.25 0.74 29.76
CA GLU A 226 33.78 2.01 29.21
C GLU A 226 33.13 1.84 27.85
N ASP A 227 32.22 2.79 27.51
CA ASP A 227 31.56 2.84 26.21
C ASP A 227 32.56 3.37 25.15
N THR A 228 32.51 2.77 23.97
CA THR A 228 33.22 3.22 22.78
C THR A 228 32.33 4.15 21.97
N VAL A 229 32.83 5.32 21.59
CA VAL A 229 32.13 6.27 20.75
C VAL A 229 32.84 6.40 19.41
N LEU A 230 32.17 6.02 18.35
CA LEU A 230 32.58 6.24 16.97
C LEU A 230 31.91 7.49 16.40
N LYS A 231 32.66 8.26 15.60
CA LYS A 231 32.14 9.43 14.89
C LYS A 231 32.67 9.43 13.47
N VAL A 232 31.77 9.54 12.51
CA VAL A 232 32.09 9.58 11.07
C VAL A 232 31.35 10.72 10.42
N THR A 233 32.00 11.50 9.59
CA THR A 233 31.36 12.51 8.73
C THR A 233 31.26 11.96 7.32
N VAL A 234 30.08 12.10 6.71
CA VAL A 234 29.80 11.68 5.33
C VAL A 234 29.16 12.84 4.59
N ASP A 235 29.76 13.18 3.47
CA ASP A 235 29.24 14.21 2.56
C ASP A 235 28.37 13.58 1.48
N SER A 236 27.32 14.31 1.08
CA SER A 236 26.52 13.95 -0.08
C SER A 236 27.36 13.97 -1.35
N PRO A 237 27.15 13.04 -2.28
CA PRO A 237 27.71 13.15 -3.63
C PRO A 237 27.31 14.44 -4.36
N LEU A 238 26.21 15.07 -3.96
CA LEU A 238 25.69 16.31 -4.53
C LEU A 238 26.11 17.57 -3.79
N ILE A 239 26.94 17.48 -2.74
CA ILE A 239 27.33 18.62 -1.89
C ILE A 239 27.90 19.79 -2.70
N GLY A 240 28.63 19.51 -3.77
CA GLY A 240 29.22 20.53 -4.66
C GLY A 240 28.21 21.28 -5.53
N ASN A 241 26.97 20.80 -5.59
CA ASN A 241 25.90 21.45 -6.36
C ASN A 241 25.16 22.53 -5.56
N TYR A 242 25.43 22.62 -4.26
CA TYR A 242 24.76 23.57 -3.37
C TYR A 242 25.71 24.68 -2.93
N PRO A 243 25.23 25.93 -2.82
CA PRO A 243 26.03 27.08 -2.36
C PRO A 243 26.26 27.08 -0.84
N TYR A 244 25.71 26.09 -0.12
CA TYR A 244 25.76 25.97 1.35
C TYR A 244 25.97 24.51 1.75
N ILE A 245 26.38 24.34 2.99
CA ILE A 245 26.48 23.02 3.64
C ILE A 245 25.42 22.99 4.74
N ASN A 246 24.43 22.11 4.58
CA ASN A 246 23.44 21.79 5.60
C ASN A 246 23.84 20.50 6.28
N GLU A 247 23.97 20.55 7.59
CA GLU A 247 24.47 19.46 8.41
C GLU A 247 23.37 18.85 9.25
N ALA A 248 23.41 17.54 9.45
CA ALA A 248 22.55 16.83 10.39
C ALA A 248 23.31 15.78 11.16
N GLU A 249 22.91 15.55 12.41
CA GLU A 249 23.46 14.51 13.26
C GLU A 249 22.54 13.30 13.26
N TYR A 250 23.12 12.10 13.08
CA TYR A 250 22.41 10.83 13.18
C TYR A 250 23.19 9.88 14.08
N GLU A 251 22.47 9.14 14.92
CA GLU A 251 23.03 8.14 15.81
C GLU A 251 22.51 6.74 15.48
N ASN A 252 23.41 5.76 15.45
CA ASN A 252 23.08 4.35 15.31
C ASN A 252 24.05 3.49 16.13
N ASN A 253 23.61 3.08 17.30
CA ASN A 253 24.40 2.36 18.28
C ASN A 253 24.56 0.85 17.98
N ASP A 254 23.90 0.34 16.94
CA ASP A 254 24.04 -1.05 16.49
C ASP A 254 25.28 -1.27 15.60
N LEU A 255 25.89 -0.18 15.13
CA LEU A 255 27.05 -0.22 14.25
C LEU A 255 28.33 -0.08 15.07
N THR A 256 29.19 -1.08 14.99
CA THR A 256 30.39 -1.19 15.82
C THR A 256 31.68 -0.82 15.12
N THR A 257 31.62 -0.47 13.83
CA THR A 257 32.77 -0.08 13.03
C THR A 257 32.53 1.24 12.27
N GLU A 258 33.58 2.01 12.04
CA GLU A 258 33.52 3.25 11.25
C GLU A 258 33.07 2.97 9.80
N GLU A 259 33.45 1.83 9.24
CA GLU A 259 33.11 1.46 7.87
C GLU A 259 31.59 1.18 7.73
N GLU A 260 30.99 0.49 8.69
CA GLU A 260 29.54 0.25 8.72
C GLU A 260 28.78 1.57 8.91
N LEU A 261 29.29 2.43 9.80
CA LEU A 261 28.70 3.74 10.06
C LEU A 261 28.76 4.62 8.81
N ARG A 262 29.87 4.60 8.07
CA ARG A 262 30.03 5.31 6.79
C ARG A 262 29.08 4.79 5.72
N LYS A 263 29.00 3.47 5.52
CA LYS A 263 28.09 2.85 4.56
C LYS A 263 26.62 3.17 4.88
N TRP A 264 26.28 3.21 6.16
CA TRP A 264 24.96 3.61 6.60
C TRP A 264 24.64 5.08 6.25
N GLY A 265 25.59 5.99 6.42
CA GLY A 265 25.46 7.39 6.00
C GLY A 265 25.33 7.55 4.49
N GLU A 266 26.16 6.86 3.72
CA GLU A 266 26.09 6.87 2.26
C GLU A 266 24.73 6.34 1.75
N ALA A 267 24.19 5.32 2.42
CA ALA A 267 22.86 4.79 2.11
C ALA A 267 21.73 5.81 2.39
N LYS A 268 21.89 6.72 3.37
CA LYS A 268 20.92 7.80 3.63
C LYS A 268 20.83 8.76 2.45
N PHE A 269 21.93 9.10 1.82
CA PHE A 269 21.92 9.91 0.60
C PHE A 269 21.38 9.14 -0.59
N LYS A 270 21.85 7.91 -0.81
CA LYS A 270 21.48 7.10 -1.97
C LYS A 270 20.01 6.66 -1.99
N ASN A 271 19.49 6.24 -0.84
CA ASN A 271 18.14 5.66 -0.74
C ASN A 271 17.12 6.62 -0.11
N GLY A 272 17.60 7.56 0.71
CA GLY A 272 16.77 8.51 1.43
C GLY A 272 16.53 9.82 0.68
N ASP A 273 17.32 10.11 -0.37
CA ASP A 273 17.26 11.35 -1.16
C ASP A 273 17.25 12.62 -0.29
N ILE A 274 17.91 12.56 0.88
CA ILE A 274 17.93 13.66 1.86
C ILE A 274 18.69 14.89 1.36
N ASP A 275 19.47 14.72 0.31
CA ASP A 275 20.26 15.74 -0.38
C ASP A 275 19.57 16.28 -1.64
N LYS A 276 18.30 15.94 -1.85
CA LYS A 276 17.50 16.44 -2.98
C LYS A 276 16.38 17.34 -2.52
N SER A 277 16.02 18.30 -3.36
CA SER A 277 14.83 19.12 -3.16
C SER A 277 13.57 18.28 -3.23
N THR A 278 12.57 18.63 -2.46
CA THR A 278 11.21 18.08 -2.63
C THR A 278 10.58 18.67 -3.88
N ASP A 279 9.80 17.87 -4.61
CA ASP A 279 9.12 18.27 -5.84
C ASP A 279 7.71 17.69 -5.85
N GLN A 280 6.80 18.37 -5.17
CA GLN A 280 5.41 17.95 -5.02
C GLN A 280 4.54 18.59 -6.09
N ILE A 281 3.63 17.80 -6.64
CA ILE A 281 2.65 18.26 -7.62
C ILE A 281 1.26 17.97 -7.09
N LYS A 282 0.46 19.02 -6.94
CA LYS A 282 -0.96 18.93 -6.64
C LYS A 282 -1.73 19.17 -7.91
N VAL A 283 -2.64 18.26 -8.25
CA VAL A 283 -3.53 18.40 -9.38
C VAL A 283 -4.97 18.26 -8.93
N GLU A 284 -5.83 19.12 -9.46
CA GLU A 284 -7.25 18.87 -9.52
C GLU A 284 -7.53 18.27 -10.89
N ALA A 285 -8.09 17.08 -10.91
CA ALA A 285 -8.40 16.40 -12.15
C ALA A 285 -9.92 16.33 -12.32
N TYR A 286 -10.40 16.53 -13.55
CA TYR A 286 -11.72 16.07 -13.95
C TYR A 286 -11.69 14.52 -14.00
N GLU A 287 -12.85 13.91 -14.21
CA GLU A 287 -12.94 12.46 -14.42
C GLU A 287 -11.77 11.96 -15.27
N LEU A 288 -11.04 10.98 -14.76
CA LEU A 288 -9.88 10.38 -15.43
C LEU A 288 -10.31 9.43 -16.57
N ASP A 289 -11.34 9.79 -17.35
CA ASP A 289 -11.91 9.02 -18.48
C ASP A 289 -12.10 7.52 -18.16
N GLY A 290 -12.66 7.22 -16.97
CA GLY A 290 -12.85 5.87 -16.48
C GLY A 290 -11.58 5.19 -15.94
N GLN A 291 -10.45 5.90 -15.87
CA GLN A 291 -9.22 5.42 -15.23
C GLN A 291 -9.23 5.83 -13.76
N THR A 292 -9.12 4.86 -12.88
CA THR A 292 -9.05 5.12 -11.43
C THR A 292 -7.59 5.20 -11.00
N VAL A 293 -7.22 6.31 -10.36
CA VAL A 293 -5.93 6.46 -9.68
C VAL A 293 -6.14 6.21 -8.20
N HIS A 294 -5.41 5.26 -7.66
CA HIS A 294 -5.41 4.96 -6.23
C HIS A 294 -4.20 5.57 -5.54
N LEU A 295 -4.35 5.83 -4.26
CA LEU A 295 -3.23 6.25 -3.42
C LEU A 295 -2.10 5.20 -3.48
N GLY A 296 -0.89 5.64 -3.78
CA GLY A 296 0.26 4.79 -4.02
C GLY A 296 0.53 4.46 -5.49
N ASP A 297 -0.43 4.68 -6.41
CA ASP A 297 -0.21 4.45 -7.84
C ASP A 297 0.76 5.47 -8.43
N THR A 298 1.57 5.02 -9.38
CA THR A 298 2.44 5.88 -10.17
C THR A 298 1.72 6.32 -11.44
N VAL A 299 1.74 7.60 -11.71
CA VAL A 299 1.12 8.22 -12.89
C VAL A 299 2.13 9.07 -13.64
N THR A 300 1.86 9.32 -14.92
CA THR A 300 2.60 10.31 -15.71
C THR A 300 1.82 11.61 -15.72
N ILE A 301 2.41 12.69 -15.22
CA ILE A 301 1.82 14.03 -15.24
C ILE A 301 2.46 14.81 -16.39
N MET A 302 1.63 15.26 -17.33
CA MET A 302 2.06 16.01 -18.49
C MET A 302 1.36 17.37 -18.52
N SER A 303 2.14 18.44 -18.40
CA SER A 303 1.66 19.81 -18.55
C SER A 303 2.43 20.52 -19.67
N LEU A 304 1.79 20.65 -20.82
CA LEU A 304 2.40 21.36 -21.97
C LEU A 304 2.67 22.82 -21.67
N LYS A 305 1.79 23.47 -20.89
CA LYS A 305 1.95 24.86 -20.50
C LYS A 305 3.20 25.11 -19.64
N HIS A 306 3.61 24.12 -18.85
CA HIS A 306 4.73 24.20 -17.93
C HIS A 306 5.95 23.40 -18.40
N ASP A 307 5.88 22.84 -19.63
CA ASP A 307 6.90 21.93 -20.20
C ASP A 307 7.33 20.82 -19.22
N VAL A 308 6.33 20.13 -18.65
CA VAL A 308 6.51 19.12 -17.63
C VAL A 308 5.96 17.78 -18.12
N MET A 309 6.79 16.76 -18.04
CA MET A 309 6.40 15.35 -18.18
C MET A 309 7.15 14.54 -17.13
N LEU A 310 6.46 14.17 -16.05
CA LEU A 310 7.06 13.52 -14.88
C LEU A 310 6.25 12.31 -14.45
N LYS A 311 6.94 11.23 -14.10
CA LYS A 311 6.35 10.12 -13.37
C LYS A 311 6.38 10.45 -11.88
N LYS A 312 5.22 10.42 -11.24
CA LYS A 312 5.05 10.72 -9.82
C LYS A 312 4.10 9.73 -9.18
N LYS A 313 4.27 9.51 -7.89
CA LYS A 313 3.43 8.63 -7.09
C LYS A 313 2.32 9.43 -6.41
N ALA A 314 1.08 8.92 -6.43
CA ALA A 314 -0.01 9.51 -5.66
C ALA A 314 0.25 9.29 -4.16
N VAL A 315 0.48 10.36 -3.42
CA VAL A 315 0.83 10.33 -2.00
C VAL A 315 -0.27 10.87 -1.10
N GLY A 316 -1.24 11.57 -1.67
CA GLY A 316 -2.38 12.11 -0.93
C GLY A 316 -3.58 12.38 -1.84
N TYR A 317 -4.74 12.48 -1.23
CA TYR A 317 -5.97 12.90 -1.91
C TYR A 317 -6.89 13.70 -0.99
N VAL A 318 -7.74 14.51 -1.61
CA VAL A 318 -8.98 15.03 -1.03
C VAL A 318 -10.13 14.47 -1.85
N TYR A 319 -11.11 13.88 -1.18
CA TYR A 319 -12.22 13.15 -1.78
C TYR A 319 -13.55 13.63 -1.21
N ASP A 320 -14.48 13.99 -2.08
CA ASP A 320 -15.84 14.30 -1.66
C ASP A 320 -16.62 13.00 -1.44
N ALA A 321 -16.92 12.72 -0.18
CA ALA A 321 -17.65 11.53 0.21
C ALA A 321 -19.16 11.60 -0.12
N LEU A 322 -19.69 12.76 -0.51
CA LEU A 322 -21.10 12.91 -0.90
C LEU A 322 -21.31 12.63 -2.39
N SER A 323 -20.37 13.03 -3.24
CA SER A 323 -20.41 12.74 -4.69
C SER A 323 -19.63 11.51 -5.09
N GLU A 324 -18.79 10.97 -4.20
CA GLU A 324 -17.82 9.89 -4.47
C GLU A 324 -16.80 10.26 -5.57
N GLU A 325 -16.32 11.49 -5.54
CA GLU A 325 -15.38 12.01 -6.52
C GLU A 325 -14.10 12.56 -5.85
N TYR A 326 -12.98 12.46 -6.56
CA TYR A 326 -11.75 13.11 -6.13
C TYR A 326 -11.86 14.62 -6.37
N ILE A 327 -11.63 15.41 -5.31
CA ILE A 327 -11.46 16.87 -5.41
C ILE A 327 -10.05 17.16 -5.89
N SER A 328 -9.04 16.53 -5.27
CA SER A 328 -7.65 16.71 -5.66
C SER A 328 -6.80 15.49 -5.35
N LEU A 329 -5.72 15.32 -6.10
CA LEU A 329 -4.69 14.32 -5.90
C LEU A 329 -3.34 15.03 -5.71
N THR A 330 -2.55 14.56 -4.76
CA THR A 330 -1.19 15.04 -4.51
C THR A 330 -0.20 13.95 -4.90
N PHE A 331 0.81 14.35 -5.66
CA PHE A 331 1.84 13.46 -6.19
C PHE A 331 3.22 13.90 -5.72
N ASP A 332 4.07 12.92 -5.40
CA ASP A 332 5.48 13.13 -5.03
C ASP A 332 6.32 11.95 -5.52
N ASP A 333 7.64 12.04 -5.36
CA ASP A 333 8.54 10.95 -5.71
C ASP A 333 8.40 9.77 -4.75
N LYS A 334 8.11 10.04 -3.48
CA LYS A 334 7.93 9.03 -2.41
C LYS A 334 6.80 9.41 -1.47
N ALA A 335 6.16 8.40 -0.89
CA ALA A 335 5.26 8.59 0.23
C ALA A 335 6.01 9.26 1.41
N GLY A 336 5.35 10.19 2.10
CA GLY A 336 5.92 10.88 3.25
C GLY A 336 6.39 9.89 4.33
N HIS A 337 7.51 10.21 4.96
CA HIS A 337 7.87 9.58 6.22
C HIS A 337 7.20 10.44 7.30
N GLY A 338 6.15 9.91 7.93
CA GLY A 338 5.41 10.64 8.96
C GLY A 338 6.35 11.34 9.92
N GLY A 339 6.26 12.64 9.97
CA GLY A 339 6.97 13.50 10.89
C GLY A 339 6.16 14.73 11.11
N GLY A 340 5.57 14.85 12.30
CA GLY A 340 5.00 16.09 12.78
C GLY A 340 3.51 16.29 12.62
N MET A 341 2.70 15.49 13.28
CA MET A 341 1.44 16.00 13.79
C MET A 341 1.65 16.56 15.20
N SER A 342 2.23 17.73 15.27
CA SER A 342 2.12 18.58 16.45
C SER A 342 1.36 19.82 16.02
N GLY A 343 0.05 19.81 16.17
CA GLY A 343 -0.78 20.96 15.90
C GLY A 343 -2.08 20.60 15.18
N SER A 344 -3.14 21.11 15.69
CA SER A 344 -4.55 20.84 15.41
C SER A 344 -5.05 21.32 14.02
N ASN A 345 -4.19 21.54 13.05
CA ASN A 345 -4.60 22.00 11.73
C ASN A 345 -4.05 21.06 10.67
N GLY A 346 -4.96 20.51 9.88
CA GLY A 346 -4.66 19.49 8.86
C GLY A 346 -3.68 19.96 7.78
N ILE A 347 -3.50 19.14 6.76
CA ILE A 347 -2.61 19.30 5.57
C ILE A 347 -2.50 20.75 5.05
N SER A 348 -3.47 21.60 5.31
CA SER A 348 -3.44 23.06 5.06
C SER A 348 -2.18 23.73 5.62
N ASP A 349 -1.64 23.29 6.77
CA ASP A 349 -0.47 23.91 7.37
C ASP A 349 0.84 23.37 6.82
N VAL A 350 0.90 22.08 6.49
CA VAL A 350 2.08 21.52 5.79
C VAL A 350 2.17 22.09 4.37
N ALA A 351 1.04 22.25 3.69
CA ALA A 351 0.97 22.95 2.41
C ALA A 351 1.26 24.45 2.53
N SER A 352 0.83 25.09 3.64
CA SER A 352 1.07 26.52 3.89
C SER A 352 2.51 26.81 4.29
N GLU A 353 3.16 25.96 5.08
CA GLU A 353 4.59 26.09 5.39
C GLU A 353 5.47 25.90 4.15
N ILE A 354 5.02 25.08 3.19
CA ILE A 354 5.68 24.91 1.89
C ILE A 354 5.36 26.11 0.97
N LEU A 355 4.15 26.69 1.04
CA LEU A 355 3.72 27.83 0.22
C LEU A 355 4.42 29.14 0.59
N ASP A 356 4.74 29.39 1.85
CA ASP A 356 5.41 30.63 2.31
C ASP A 356 6.90 30.70 1.91
N THR A 357 7.49 29.59 1.47
CA THR A 357 8.93 29.52 1.13
C THR A 357 9.23 29.66 -0.35
N VAL A 358 8.22 29.72 -1.24
CA VAL A 358 8.43 29.74 -2.71
C VAL A 358 8.16 31.11 -3.34
N GLN A 359 8.99 32.09 -3.04
CA GLN A 359 9.26 33.20 -3.95
C GLN A 359 10.76 33.32 -4.22
N LYS A 360 11.12 33.05 -5.48
CA LYS A 360 12.38 33.29 -6.23
C LYS A 360 13.24 32.05 -6.49
N THR A 361 13.34 31.66 -7.74
CA THR A 361 14.40 32.00 -8.72
C THR A 361 14.16 31.31 -10.05
N GLN A 362 14.24 32.09 -11.11
CA GLN A 362 14.42 31.65 -12.51
C GLN A 362 15.91 31.45 -12.77
N GLU A 363 16.21 30.52 -13.68
CA GLU A 363 17.37 30.34 -14.55
C GLU A 363 18.09 29.01 -14.43
N ASP A 364 17.96 28.18 -15.47
CA ASP A 364 19.06 27.61 -16.26
C ASP A 364 18.55 26.78 -17.46
N ASP A 365 18.42 27.43 -18.63
CA ASP A 365 17.87 26.87 -19.86
C ASP A 365 18.81 25.83 -20.54
N GLU A 366 20.13 25.84 -20.23
CA GLU A 366 21.10 24.94 -20.84
C GLU A 366 21.18 23.58 -20.12
N TYR A 367 20.99 23.52 -18.83
CA TYR A 367 20.94 22.29 -18.05
C TYR A 367 19.70 21.48 -18.38
N TYR A 368 18.56 22.15 -18.56
CA TYR A 368 17.29 21.52 -18.98
C TYR A 368 17.38 20.89 -20.38
N LYS A 369 18.07 21.54 -21.34
CA LYS A 369 18.28 20.98 -22.67
C LYS A 369 19.13 19.71 -22.66
N LYS A 370 20.18 19.68 -21.83
CA LYS A 370 21.03 18.49 -21.66
C LYS A 370 20.29 17.36 -20.92
N LEU A 371 19.50 17.69 -19.91
CA LEU A 371 18.68 16.72 -19.18
C LEU A 371 17.59 16.12 -20.07
N LYS A 372 16.94 16.94 -20.92
CA LYS A 372 15.94 16.49 -21.88
C LYS A 372 16.51 15.48 -22.87
N VAL A 373 17.70 15.73 -23.42
CA VAL A 373 18.38 14.79 -24.34
C VAL A 373 18.76 13.49 -23.61
N LEU A 374 19.19 13.56 -22.35
CA LEU A 374 19.51 12.39 -21.53
C LEU A 374 18.24 11.57 -21.20
N VAL A 375 17.15 12.23 -20.85
CA VAL A 375 15.85 11.59 -20.58
C VAL A 375 15.25 10.97 -21.83
N ASP A 376 15.30 11.67 -22.97
CA ASP A 376 14.82 11.13 -24.26
C ASP A 376 15.63 9.92 -24.71
N ASN A 377 16.96 9.94 -24.51
CA ASN A 377 17.81 8.79 -24.81
C ASN A 377 17.59 7.63 -23.82
N ALA A 378 17.38 7.91 -22.54
CA ALA A 378 17.07 6.90 -21.54
C ALA A 378 15.68 6.27 -21.79
N ASN A 379 14.69 7.06 -22.17
CA ASN A 379 13.34 6.57 -22.50
C ASN A 379 13.36 5.69 -23.76
N ARG A 380 14.10 6.07 -24.82
CA ARG A 380 14.26 5.20 -26.00
C ARG A 380 14.96 3.90 -25.65
N ALA A 381 16.05 3.96 -24.87
CA ALA A 381 16.73 2.73 -24.44
C ALA A 381 15.87 1.85 -23.53
N PHE A 382 14.94 2.46 -22.77
CA PHE A 382 13.98 1.73 -21.95
C PHE A 382 12.87 1.11 -22.81
N GLU A 383 12.32 1.85 -23.78
CA GLU A 383 11.33 1.35 -24.73
C GLU A 383 11.89 0.20 -25.57
N ASP A 384 13.14 0.32 -26.06
CA ASP A 384 13.82 -0.74 -26.81
C ASP A 384 14.02 -2.00 -25.96
N LYS A 385 14.41 -1.83 -24.67
CA LYS A 385 14.54 -2.96 -23.73
C LYS A 385 13.19 -3.56 -23.33
N ALA A 386 12.19 -2.74 -23.13
CA ALA A 386 10.83 -3.20 -22.80
C ALA A 386 10.24 -3.98 -23.96
N GLY A 387 10.38 -3.50 -25.20
CA GLY A 387 9.94 -4.21 -26.41
C GLY A 387 10.70 -5.52 -26.64
N ALA A 388 12.01 -5.55 -26.37
CA ALA A 388 12.79 -6.78 -26.43
C ALA A 388 12.37 -7.81 -25.38
N LEU A 389 12.11 -7.36 -24.15
CA LEU A 389 11.64 -8.22 -23.05
C LEU A 389 10.22 -8.73 -23.30
N GLU A 390 9.32 -7.90 -23.83
CA GLU A 390 7.96 -8.28 -24.19
C GLU A 390 7.96 -9.37 -25.26
N LYS A 391 8.87 -9.25 -26.25
CA LYS A 391 9.07 -10.27 -27.28
C LYS A 391 9.62 -11.57 -26.66
N GLU A 392 10.62 -11.49 -25.81
CA GLU A 392 11.22 -12.67 -25.16
C GLU A 392 10.22 -13.41 -24.25
N ILE A 393 9.36 -12.66 -23.54
CA ILE A 393 8.26 -13.21 -22.74
C ILE A 393 7.22 -13.89 -23.66
N THR A 394 6.86 -13.25 -24.76
CA THR A 394 5.88 -13.81 -25.73
C THR A 394 6.40 -15.10 -26.34
N ASP A 395 7.65 -15.10 -26.83
CA ASP A 395 8.31 -16.27 -27.38
C ASP A 395 8.44 -17.40 -26.33
N GLY A 396 8.75 -17.05 -25.07
CA GLY A 396 8.80 -18.00 -23.95
C GLY A 396 7.43 -18.59 -23.61
N ILE A 397 6.37 -17.82 -23.67
CA ILE A 397 4.99 -18.29 -23.46
C ILE A 397 4.56 -19.23 -24.60
N GLU A 398 4.89 -18.93 -25.84
CA GLU A 398 4.58 -19.81 -26.97
C GLU A 398 5.35 -21.16 -26.88
N GLN A 399 6.63 -21.11 -26.51
CA GLN A 399 7.42 -22.33 -26.27
C GLN A 399 6.85 -23.16 -25.12
N ALA A 400 6.48 -22.52 -24.01
CA ALA A 400 5.87 -23.21 -22.86
C ALA A 400 4.52 -23.83 -23.23
N LYS A 401 3.70 -23.16 -24.02
CA LYS A 401 2.43 -23.74 -24.53
C LYS A 401 2.66 -24.94 -25.43
N ALA A 402 3.62 -24.85 -26.35
CA ALA A 402 3.96 -25.96 -27.23
C ALA A 402 4.47 -27.19 -26.43
N GLN A 403 5.32 -26.98 -25.44
CA GLN A 403 5.78 -28.05 -24.55
C GLN A 403 4.64 -28.64 -23.70
N ALA A 404 3.74 -27.80 -23.19
CA ALA A 404 2.60 -28.26 -22.41
C ALA A 404 1.65 -29.15 -23.24
N GLU A 405 1.45 -28.83 -24.54
CA GLU A 405 0.63 -29.64 -25.43
C GLU A 405 1.28 -31.01 -25.70
N VAL A 406 2.59 -31.06 -25.94
CA VAL A 406 3.34 -32.33 -26.09
C VAL A 406 3.23 -33.20 -24.83
N VAL A 407 3.45 -32.60 -23.67
CA VAL A 407 3.34 -33.33 -22.39
C VAL A 407 1.90 -33.84 -22.14
N LYS A 408 0.90 -33.04 -22.50
CA LYS A 408 -0.50 -33.44 -22.40
C LYS A 408 -0.83 -34.62 -23.31
N GLU A 409 -0.32 -34.63 -24.56
CA GLU A 409 -0.48 -35.79 -25.47
C GLU A 409 0.22 -37.03 -24.95
N GLU A 410 1.45 -36.89 -24.45
CA GLU A 410 2.20 -38.02 -23.84
C GLU A 410 1.50 -38.59 -22.60
N ILE A 411 1.04 -37.73 -21.70
CA ILE A 411 0.29 -38.17 -20.51
C ILE A 411 -1.02 -38.83 -20.91
N SER A 412 -1.75 -38.28 -21.87
CA SER A 412 -2.99 -38.86 -22.38
C SER A 412 -2.78 -40.25 -22.96
N ALA A 413 -1.72 -40.43 -23.77
CA ALA A 413 -1.36 -41.73 -24.32
C ALA A 413 -1.00 -42.76 -23.22
N GLN A 414 -0.16 -42.36 -22.26
CA GLN A 414 0.24 -43.21 -21.14
C GLN A 414 -0.92 -43.61 -20.23
N VAL A 415 -1.83 -42.66 -19.94
CA VAL A 415 -3.04 -42.89 -19.16
C VAL A 415 -3.97 -43.89 -19.89
N THR A 416 -4.16 -43.68 -21.18
CA THR A 416 -4.98 -44.58 -22.01
C THR A 416 -4.40 -46.01 -22.03
N GLU A 417 -3.11 -46.16 -22.19
CA GLU A 417 -2.42 -47.43 -22.17
C GLU A 417 -2.56 -48.14 -20.82
N LYS A 418 -2.32 -47.42 -19.72
CA LYS A 418 -2.47 -47.94 -18.34
C LYS A 418 -3.90 -48.34 -18.03
N ILE A 419 -4.89 -47.57 -18.47
CA ILE A 419 -6.33 -47.90 -18.29
C ILE A 419 -6.66 -49.14 -19.06
N ASN A 420 -6.22 -49.29 -20.31
CA ASN A 420 -6.46 -50.45 -21.12
C ASN A 420 -5.80 -51.71 -20.54
N ALA A 421 -4.55 -51.59 -20.08
CA ALA A 421 -3.85 -52.67 -19.42
C ALA A 421 -4.54 -53.11 -18.10
N ALA A 422 -4.95 -52.15 -17.26
CA ALA A 422 -5.68 -52.42 -16.03
C ALA A 422 -7.04 -53.08 -16.29
N ASN A 423 -7.77 -52.62 -17.30
CA ASN A 423 -9.06 -53.19 -17.69
C ASN A 423 -8.93 -54.63 -18.20
N GLN A 424 -7.90 -54.91 -19.00
CA GLN A 424 -7.59 -56.27 -19.47
C GLN A 424 -7.21 -57.19 -18.30
N LYS A 425 -6.36 -56.69 -17.38
CA LYS A 425 -5.97 -57.45 -16.19
C LYS A 425 -7.19 -57.77 -15.32
N ASN A 426 -8.00 -56.79 -14.99
CA ASN A 426 -9.21 -56.96 -14.18
C ASN A 426 -10.22 -57.92 -14.86
N LYS A 427 -10.37 -57.79 -16.20
CA LYS A 427 -11.23 -58.71 -16.94
C LYS A 427 -10.74 -60.14 -16.87
N ASN A 428 -9.44 -60.38 -16.97
CA ASN A 428 -8.86 -61.70 -16.87
C ASN A 428 -8.95 -62.26 -15.44
N GLU A 429 -8.70 -61.45 -14.42
CA GLU A 429 -8.83 -61.83 -13.01
C GLU A 429 -10.29 -62.17 -12.67
N ILE A 430 -11.27 -61.37 -13.11
CA ILE A 430 -12.68 -61.66 -12.92
C ILE A 430 -13.09 -62.96 -13.63
N VAL A 431 -12.61 -63.20 -14.85
CA VAL A 431 -12.88 -64.45 -15.59
C VAL A 431 -12.27 -65.65 -14.89
N GLU A 432 -11.07 -65.52 -14.39
CA GLU A 432 -10.40 -66.65 -13.66
C GLU A 432 -11.02 -66.90 -12.27
N GLU A 433 -11.44 -65.85 -11.54
CA GLU A 433 -12.20 -65.95 -10.29
C GLU A 433 -13.56 -66.65 -10.53
N PHE A 434 -14.26 -66.26 -11.58
CA PHE A 434 -15.49 -66.92 -11.93
C PHE A 434 -15.31 -68.37 -12.29
N LYS A 435 -14.28 -68.72 -13.07
CA LYS A 435 -13.92 -70.12 -13.36
C LYS A 435 -13.56 -70.90 -12.10
N ALA A 436 -12.83 -70.29 -11.17
CA ALA A 436 -12.40 -70.94 -9.94
C ALA A 436 -13.55 -71.22 -8.95
N GLN A 437 -14.50 -70.24 -8.82
CA GLN A 437 -15.62 -70.34 -7.90
C GLN A 437 -16.74 -71.27 -8.39
N TYR A 438 -16.88 -71.48 -9.69
CA TYR A 438 -17.98 -72.29 -10.25
C TYR A 438 -17.59 -73.61 -10.93
N ASN A 439 -16.38 -74.04 -10.79
CA ASN A 439 -15.95 -75.37 -11.20
C ASN A 439 -16.61 -76.47 -10.32
N GLY A 440 -17.81 -76.82 -10.63
CA GLY A 440 -18.59 -77.85 -9.94
C GLY A 440 -20.10 -77.61 -9.77
N ILE A 441 -20.56 -76.48 -10.21
CA ILE A 441 -22.01 -76.18 -10.19
C ILE A 441 -22.49 -76.04 -11.62
N GLU A 442 -23.40 -76.86 -12.10
CA GLU A 442 -24.14 -76.67 -13.33
C GLU A 442 -25.07 -75.48 -13.15
N VAL A 443 -24.57 -74.33 -13.42
CA VAL A 443 -25.41 -73.08 -13.43
C VAL A 443 -26.10 -73.01 -14.77
N LYS A 444 -27.41 -73.15 -14.75
CA LYS A 444 -28.22 -72.90 -15.95
C LYS A 444 -27.90 -71.52 -16.49
N MET A 445 -27.36 -71.49 -17.69
CA MET A 445 -26.90 -70.30 -18.40
C MET A 445 -27.97 -69.19 -18.58
N GLU A 446 -29.23 -69.56 -18.42
CA GLU A 446 -30.36 -68.61 -18.58
C GLU A 446 -30.48 -67.55 -17.49
N GLY A 447 -29.96 -67.79 -16.27
CA GLY A 447 -29.95 -66.83 -15.18
C GLY A 447 -28.80 -65.81 -15.26
N LEU A 448 -27.69 -66.19 -15.88
CA LEU A 448 -26.51 -65.36 -16.04
C LEU A 448 -26.64 -64.32 -17.18
N GLN A 449 -27.35 -64.68 -18.24
CA GLN A 449 -27.60 -63.82 -19.38
C GLN A 449 -28.43 -62.59 -18.98
N ALA A 450 -29.44 -62.80 -18.12
CA ALA A 450 -30.31 -61.75 -17.63
C ALA A 450 -29.60 -60.76 -16.68
N THR A 451 -28.52 -61.19 -16.00
CA THR A 451 -27.73 -60.36 -15.09
C THR A 451 -26.68 -59.55 -15.86
N THR A 452 -26.10 -60.12 -16.90
CA THR A 452 -25.12 -59.43 -17.77
C THR A 452 -25.74 -58.36 -18.61
N ASP A 453 -27.02 -58.55 -19.06
CA ASP A 453 -27.75 -57.51 -19.81
C ASP A 453 -28.23 -56.36 -18.94
N LYS A 454 -28.34 -56.55 -17.64
CA LYS A 454 -28.62 -55.48 -16.67
C LYS A 454 -27.39 -54.63 -16.31
N LEU A 455 -26.20 -55.14 -16.58
CA LEU A 455 -24.91 -54.49 -16.29
C LEU A 455 -24.28 -53.83 -17.52
N LYS A 456 -25.01 -53.74 -18.64
CA LYS A 456 -24.56 -52.94 -19.78
C LYS A 456 -24.70 -51.47 -19.46
N ILE A 457 -23.64 -50.92 -18.91
CA ILE A 457 -23.37 -49.50 -18.96
C ILE A 457 -23.07 -49.19 -20.41
N SER A 458 -23.92 -48.42 -21.07
CA SER A 458 -23.77 -48.07 -22.48
C SER A 458 -22.55 -47.14 -22.64
N ASP A 459 -21.86 -47.23 -23.77
CA ASP A 459 -20.79 -46.29 -24.10
C ASP A 459 -21.24 -44.81 -23.95
N ALA A 460 -22.54 -44.55 -24.09
CA ALA A 460 -23.12 -43.21 -23.86
C ALA A 460 -23.09 -42.77 -22.38
N ASP A 461 -23.23 -43.70 -21.44
CA ASP A 461 -23.17 -43.40 -20.01
C ASP A 461 -21.72 -43.13 -19.55
N ILE A 462 -20.76 -43.83 -20.16
CA ILE A 462 -19.31 -43.61 -19.93
C ILE A 462 -18.93 -42.22 -20.49
N GLN A 463 -19.38 -41.87 -21.68
CA GLN A 463 -19.11 -40.58 -22.31
C GLN A 463 -19.72 -39.40 -21.53
N LYS A 464 -20.85 -39.61 -20.89
CA LYS A 464 -21.52 -38.63 -20.04
C LYS A 464 -20.74 -38.39 -18.74
N LEU A 465 -20.19 -39.45 -18.14
CA LEU A 465 -19.30 -39.36 -16.95
C LEU A 465 -17.97 -38.68 -17.25
N ILE A 466 -17.43 -38.84 -18.47
CA ILE A 466 -16.19 -38.17 -18.90
C ILE A 466 -16.41 -36.67 -19.18
N ASN A 467 -17.60 -36.28 -19.63
CA ASN A 467 -17.93 -34.89 -19.90
C ASN A 467 -18.36 -34.08 -18.65
N ASP A 468 -18.69 -34.75 -17.56
CA ASP A 468 -19.10 -34.14 -16.28
C ASP A 468 -17.89 -33.96 -15.30
N PHE A 469 -16.67 -34.35 -15.73
CA PHE A 469 -15.36 -34.07 -15.08
C PHE A 469 -14.53 -33.11 -15.90
#